data_d5d75da733ca075a7ad9ceabbadc261e
#
_entry.id   d5d75da733ca075a7ad9ceabbadc261e
#
_cell.length_a   1.000
_cell.length_b   1.000
_cell.length_c   1.000
_cell.angle_alpha   90.00
_cell.angle_beta   90.00
_cell.angle_gamma   90.00
#
_symmetry.space_group_name_H-M   'P 1'
#
loop_
_entity.id
_entity.type
_entity.pdbx_description
1 polymer ?
#
loop_
_entity_poly.entity_id
_entity_poly.type
_entity_poly.pdbx_seq_one_letter_code
_entity_poly.pdbx_strand_id
1 'polypeptide(L)'
;MWYYNSIEWFVNNREREKNMAYISQQDKKDLAPAIKAVLKNYGMKGTISINHYSSLVVTIQSGVLDFSGHFSHGDGYIQVNTYHIDNWYSGTIRNFLKDLVKAMKGNKWYDKSDAMVDYFDTAYYVDINIGKWNKPYVQTKTNPHVKVAA
;
A
#
# COMPACT_ATOMS: atom_id res chain seq x y z
N MET A 1 8.19 30.64 -31.07
CA MET A 1 7.01 30.85 -30.55
C MET A 1 6.48 29.94 -29.50
N TRP A 2 6.73 30.41 -28.37
CA TRP A 2 6.44 29.54 -27.26
C TRP A 2 5.10 29.76 -26.64
N TYR A 3 4.31 30.59 -27.18
CA TYR A 3 2.95 30.74 -26.69
C TYR A 3 1.99 29.74 -27.32
N TYR A 4 2.23 29.26 -28.53
CA TYR A 4 1.41 28.14 -29.02
C TYR A 4 1.69 26.91 -28.21
N ASN A 5 2.83 26.86 -27.60
CA ASN A 5 3.27 25.74 -26.81
C ASN A 5 2.52 25.60 -25.50
N SER A 6 1.77 26.61 -25.06
CA SER A 6 1.03 26.45 -23.82
C SER A 6 -0.06 25.38 -23.91
N ILE A 7 -0.77 25.29 -25.05
CA ILE A 7 -1.75 24.22 -25.24
C ILE A 7 -1.06 22.88 -25.49
N GLU A 8 -0.06 22.85 -26.36
CA GLU A 8 0.72 21.65 -26.62
C GLU A 8 1.43 21.16 -25.35
N TRP A 9 1.95 22.10 -24.56
CA TRP A 9 2.57 21.77 -23.29
C TRP A 9 1.59 21.09 -22.35
N PHE A 10 0.35 21.60 -22.22
CA PHE A 10 -0.66 20.99 -21.40
C PHE A 10 -1.06 19.59 -21.90
N VAL A 11 -1.21 19.42 -23.20
CA VAL A 11 -1.53 18.11 -23.79
C VAL A 11 -0.39 17.14 -23.53
N ASN A 12 0.85 17.54 -23.78
CA ASN A 12 2.02 16.68 -23.57
C ASN A 12 2.21 16.34 -22.10
N ASN A 13 1.98 17.28 -21.19
CA ASN A 13 2.05 17.03 -19.78
C ASN A 13 0.94 16.07 -19.29
N ARG A 14 -0.27 16.19 -19.84
CA ARG A 14 -1.33 15.25 -19.52
C ARG A 14 -0.99 13.84 -19.98
N GLU A 15 -0.40 13.69 -21.15
CA GLU A 15 0.04 12.39 -21.64
C GLU A 15 1.18 11.83 -20.78
N ARG A 16 2.11 12.68 -20.34
CA ARG A 16 3.17 12.29 -19.42
C ARG A 16 2.58 11.86 -18.07
N GLU A 17 1.62 12.62 -17.55
CA GLU A 17 0.97 12.31 -16.28
C GLU A 17 0.18 11.00 -16.36
N LYS A 18 -0.43 10.68 -17.51
CA LYS A 18 -1.13 9.42 -17.70
C LYS A 18 -0.21 8.21 -17.62
N ASN A 19 1.06 8.36 -17.99
CA ASN A 19 2.04 7.28 -17.98
C ASN A 19 2.90 7.26 -16.72
N MET A 20 2.67 8.20 -15.80
CA MET A 20 3.36 8.27 -14.53
C MET A 20 2.43 7.81 -13.41
N ALA A 21 2.96 7.00 -12.51
CA ALA A 21 2.23 6.62 -11.31
C ALA A 21 1.86 7.87 -10.52
N TYR A 22 0.59 7.97 -10.13
CA TYR A 22 0.09 9.13 -9.42
C TYR A 22 -1.08 8.77 -8.52
N ILE A 23 -1.08 9.29 -7.31
CA ILE A 23 -2.21 9.19 -6.39
C ILE A 23 -2.43 10.55 -5.72
N SER A 24 -3.67 11.02 -5.70
CA SER A 24 -4.04 12.28 -5.09
C SER A 24 -4.51 12.11 -3.65
N GLN A 25 -4.60 13.23 -2.92
CA GLN A 25 -5.19 13.23 -1.58
C GLN A 25 -6.66 12.81 -1.62
N GLN A 26 -7.37 13.14 -2.70
CA GLN A 26 -8.76 12.70 -2.86
C GLN A 26 -8.84 11.19 -3.03
N ASP A 27 -7.95 10.61 -3.83
CA ASP A 27 -7.89 9.16 -3.99
C ASP A 27 -7.63 8.47 -2.66
N LYS A 28 -6.74 9.01 -1.85
CA LYS A 28 -6.46 8.51 -0.50
C LYS A 28 -7.71 8.53 0.36
N LYS A 29 -8.48 9.63 0.33
CA LYS A 29 -9.74 9.74 1.07
C LYS A 29 -10.76 8.70 0.61
N ASP A 30 -10.84 8.47 -0.69
CA ASP A 30 -11.78 7.51 -1.26
C ASP A 30 -11.43 6.07 -0.88
N LEU A 31 -10.15 5.76 -0.76
CA LEU A 31 -9.66 4.43 -0.42
C LEU A 31 -9.62 4.17 1.09
N ALA A 32 -9.52 5.22 1.89
CA ALA A 32 -9.33 5.10 3.33
C ALA A 32 -10.40 4.26 4.06
N PRO A 33 -11.71 4.39 3.76
CA PRO A 33 -12.72 3.58 4.46
C PRO A 33 -12.51 2.08 4.31
N ALA A 34 -12.21 1.60 3.09
CA ALA A 34 -11.96 0.18 2.85
C ALA A 34 -10.69 -0.29 3.54
N ILE A 35 -9.63 0.51 3.52
CA ILE A 35 -8.37 0.19 4.20
C ILE A 35 -8.59 0.11 5.71
N LYS A 36 -9.29 1.08 6.27
CA LYS A 36 -9.58 1.10 7.71
C LYS A 36 -10.46 -0.08 8.13
N ALA A 37 -11.40 -0.49 7.27
CA ALA A 37 -12.23 -1.65 7.53
C ALA A 37 -11.39 -2.93 7.61
N VAL A 38 -10.43 -3.11 6.71
CA VAL A 38 -9.52 -4.26 6.75
C VAL A 38 -8.69 -4.24 8.03
N LEU A 39 -8.13 -3.09 8.38
CA LEU A 39 -7.34 -2.95 9.61
C LEU A 39 -8.17 -3.32 10.84
N LYS A 40 -9.39 -2.80 10.91
CA LYS A 40 -10.30 -3.09 12.04
C LYS A 40 -10.66 -4.57 12.11
N ASN A 41 -10.95 -5.20 10.96
CA ASN A 41 -11.33 -6.60 10.91
C ASN A 41 -10.23 -7.54 11.44
N TYR A 42 -8.98 -7.15 11.28
CA TYR A 42 -7.84 -7.95 11.72
C TYR A 42 -7.22 -7.43 13.04
N GLY A 43 -7.85 -6.44 13.68
CA GLY A 43 -7.36 -5.90 14.94
C GLY A 43 -6.05 -5.15 14.83
N MET A 44 -5.83 -4.48 13.72
CA MET A 44 -4.59 -3.79 13.42
C MET A 44 -4.77 -2.28 13.51
N LYS A 45 -3.71 -1.58 13.85
CA LYS A 45 -3.67 -0.13 13.90
C LYS A 45 -2.56 0.38 12.99
N GLY A 46 -2.92 1.29 12.11
CA GLY A 46 -1.96 1.82 11.16
C GLY A 46 -2.35 3.18 10.64
N THR A 47 -1.46 3.74 9.85
CA THR A 47 -1.66 5.04 9.19
C THR A 47 -1.58 4.88 7.68
N ILE A 48 -2.30 5.78 6.99
CA ILE A 48 -2.33 5.83 5.54
C ILE A 48 -1.65 7.12 5.10
N SER A 49 -0.69 7.03 4.19
CA SER A 49 0.02 8.20 3.70
C SER A 49 0.31 8.08 2.21
N ILE A 50 0.68 9.19 1.60
CA ILE A 50 1.13 9.25 0.21
C ILE A 50 2.59 9.66 0.22
N ASN A 51 3.40 8.93 -0.56
CA ASN A 51 4.82 9.19 -0.69
C ASN A 51 5.13 9.55 -2.14
N HIS A 52 5.79 10.70 -2.34
CA HIS A 52 6.24 11.17 -3.66
C HIS A 52 5.12 11.28 -4.71
N TYR A 53 3.88 11.51 -4.28
CA TYR A 53 2.69 11.61 -5.14
C TYR A 53 2.40 10.37 -5.97
N SER A 54 3.14 9.28 -5.79
CA SER A 54 3.04 8.08 -6.61
C SER A 54 2.76 6.82 -5.84
N SER A 55 2.95 6.80 -4.52
CA SER A 55 2.82 5.61 -3.69
C SER A 55 1.81 5.82 -2.58
N LEU A 56 0.89 4.89 -2.45
CA LEU A 56 0.01 4.79 -1.28
C LEU A 56 0.68 3.88 -0.26
N VAL A 57 0.92 4.39 0.92
CA VAL A 57 1.67 3.69 1.97
C VAL A 57 0.78 3.46 3.18
N VAL A 58 0.68 2.22 3.61
CA VAL A 58 0.05 1.87 4.88
C VAL A 58 1.13 1.39 5.83
N THR A 59 1.27 2.06 6.96
CA THR A 59 2.23 1.68 8.00
C THR A 59 1.46 1.11 9.18
N ILE A 60 1.72 -0.16 9.50
CA ILE A 60 1.08 -0.86 10.59
C ILE A 60 1.92 -0.66 11.85
N GLN A 61 1.35 0.04 12.82
CA GLN A 61 2.06 0.40 14.06
C GLN A 61 1.94 -0.69 15.11
N SER A 62 0.76 -1.29 15.22
CA SER A 62 0.46 -2.30 16.23
C SER A 62 -0.73 -3.13 15.82
N GLY A 63 -0.93 -4.25 16.48
CA GLY A 63 -2.08 -5.10 16.25
C GLY A 63 -1.92 -6.46 16.89
N VAL A 64 -2.94 -7.29 16.66
CA VAL A 64 -3.00 -8.62 17.31
C VAL A 64 -2.19 -9.68 16.58
N LEU A 65 -1.85 -9.46 15.30
CA LEU A 65 -1.11 -10.44 14.51
C LEU A 65 0.36 -10.49 14.92
N ASP A 66 0.93 -11.69 14.92
CA ASP A 66 2.31 -11.94 15.29
C ASP A 66 3.19 -12.00 14.04
N PHE A 67 3.99 -10.96 13.83
CA PHE A 67 4.96 -10.90 12.73
C PHE A 67 6.37 -11.30 13.15
N SER A 68 6.57 -11.78 14.38
CA SER A 68 7.90 -11.99 14.96
C SER A 68 8.80 -12.91 14.14
N GLY A 69 8.23 -13.90 13.46
CA GLY A 69 8.99 -14.79 12.59
C GLY A 69 9.43 -14.19 11.27
N HIS A 70 8.98 -12.98 10.94
CA HIS A 70 9.25 -12.33 9.65
C HIS A 70 10.19 -11.13 9.77
N PHE A 71 10.53 -10.70 10.98
CA PHE A 71 11.43 -9.57 11.16
C PHE A 71 12.87 -9.98 10.91
N SER A 72 13.54 -9.25 10.04
CA SER A 72 14.98 -9.40 9.85
C SER A 72 15.70 -8.83 11.07
N HIS A 73 16.65 -9.56 11.61
CA HIS A 73 17.52 -9.11 12.71
C HIS A 73 16.78 -8.71 14.01
N GLY A 74 15.52 -9.09 14.14
CA GLY A 74 14.77 -8.76 15.35
C GLY A 74 14.35 -7.31 15.49
N ASP A 75 14.36 -6.54 14.42
CA ASP A 75 14.16 -5.09 14.44
C ASP A 75 12.71 -4.65 14.65
N GLY A 76 11.75 -5.56 14.52
CA GLY A 76 10.34 -5.19 14.59
C GLY A 76 9.85 -4.36 13.40
N TYR A 77 10.55 -4.43 12.28
CA TYR A 77 10.27 -3.66 11.08
C TYR A 77 10.37 -4.54 9.84
N ILE A 78 9.35 -4.48 9.00
CA ILE A 78 9.34 -5.15 7.71
C ILE A 78 8.78 -4.22 6.67
N GLN A 79 9.45 -4.10 5.53
CA GLN A 79 8.87 -3.55 4.32
C GLN A 79 8.32 -4.73 3.52
N VAL A 80 7.00 -4.85 3.43
CA VAL A 80 6.35 -5.99 2.79
C VAL A 80 6.52 -5.90 1.28
N ASN A 81 7.05 -6.97 0.69
CA ASN A 81 7.08 -7.09 -0.76
C ASN A 81 5.72 -7.62 -1.23
N THR A 82 4.91 -6.74 -1.80
CA THR A 82 3.53 -7.07 -2.20
C THR A 82 3.45 -8.08 -3.33
N TYR A 83 4.53 -8.31 -4.08
CA TYR A 83 4.58 -9.32 -5.13
C TYR A 83 4.78 -10.74 -4.59
N HIS A 84 5.24 -10.88 -3.35
CA HIS A 84 5.61 -12.17 -2.76
C HIS A 84 4.77 -12.54 -1.53
N ILE A 85 3.59 -11.94 -1.37
CA ILE A 85 2.75 -12.20 -0.20
C ILE A 85 2.39 -13.69 -0.12
N ASP A 86 2.01 -14.32 -1.23
CA ASP A 86 1.64 -15.73 -1.25
C ASP A 86 2.82 -16.66 -0.96
N ASN A 87 4.03 -16.24 -1.30
CA ASN A 87 5.22 -17.09 -1.17
C ASN A 87 5.88 -16.98 0.22
N TRP A 88 5.83 -15.77 0.81
CA TRP A 88 6.59 -15.48 2.03
C TRP A 88 5.72 -15.43 3.29
N TYR A 89 4.41 -15.41 3.13
CA TYR A 89 3.49 -15.36 4.26
C TYR A 89 2.44 -16.46 4.14
N SER A 90 1.88 -16.85 5.27
CA SER A 90 0.87 -17.91 5.31
C SER A 90 -0.20 -17.59 6.36
N GLY A 91 -1.32 -18.32 6.30
CA GLY A 91 -2.39 -18.21 7.28
C GLY A 91 -3.05 -16.84 7.33
N THR A 92 -3.36 -16.40 8.53
CA THR A 92 -4.07 -15.14 8.77
C THR A 92 -3.26 -13.93 8.32
N ILE A 93 -1.93 -13.97 8.48
CA ILE A 93 -1.05 -12.88 8.02
C ILE A 93 -1.15 -12.71 6.51
N ARG A 94 -1.09 -13.81 5.77
CA ARG A 94 -1.25 -13.76 4.31
C ARG A 94 -2.61 -13.19 3.92
N ASN A 95 -3.66 -13.65 4.56
CA ASN A 95 -5.02 -13.18 4.27
C ASN A 95 -5.16 -11.69 4.58
N PHE A 96 -4.61 -11.23 5.69
CA PHE A 96 -4.60 -9.83 6.06
C PHE A 96 -3.88 -8.98 5.01
N LEU A 97 -2.68 -9.37 4.61
CA LEU A 97 -1.90 -8.62 3.63
C LEU A 97 -2.57 -8.59 2.27
N LYS A 98 -3.17 -9.70 1.84
CA LYS A 98 -3.90 -9.75 0.57
C LYS A 98 -5.14 -8.86 0.60
N ASP A 99 -5.90 -8.89 1.67
CA ASP A 99 -7.09 -8.05 1.82
C ASP A 99 -6.70 -6.57 1.87
N LEU A 100 -5.59 -6.25 2.53
CA LEU A 100 -5.08 -4.88 2.62
C LEU A 100 -4.65 -4.37 1.24
N VAL A 101 -3.90 -5.15 0.49
CA VAL A 101 -3.51 -4.78 -0.88
C VAL A 101 -4.73 -4.55 -1.75
N LYS A 102 -5.72 -5.43 -1.67
CA LYS A 102 -6.97 -5.29 -2.42
C LYS A 102 -7.69 -3.99 -2.09
N ALA A 103 -7.77 -3.63 -0.81
CA ALA A 103 -8.37 -2.37 -0.37
C ALA A 103 -7.57 -1.16 -0.84
N MET A 104 -6.24 -1.24 -0.82
CA MET A 104 -5.37 -0.16 -1.28
C MET A 104 -5.47 0.06 -2.79
N LYS A 105 -5.68 -1.00 -3.56
CA LYS A 105 -5.86 -0.89 -5.01
C LYS A 105 -7.24 -0.40 -5.40
N GLY A 106 -8.26 -0.79 -4.67
CA GLY A 106 -9.63 -0.42 -5.01
C GLY A 106 -10.05 -0.95 -6.37
N ASN A 107 -11.00 -0.27 -7.01
CA ASN A 107 -11.58 -0.72 -8.28
C ASN A 107 -10.91 -0.14 -9.52
N LYS A 108 -10.15 0.94 -9.36
CA LYS A 108 -9.58 1.69 -10.50
C LYS A 108 -8.09 1.45 -10.71
N TRP A 109 -7.47 0.67 -9.85
CA TRP A 109 -6.04 0.40 -9.97
C TRP A 109 -5.76 -0.48 -11.19
N TYR A 110 -4.67 -0.19 -11.86
CA TYR A 110 -4.21 -0.97 -13.01
C TYR A 110 -2.68 -1.00 -13.05
N ASP A 111 -2.15 -2.01 -13.71
CA ASP A 111 -0.75 -2.08 -14.08
C ASP A 111 -0.68 -2.64 -15.51
N LYS A 112 -0.34 -1.77 -16.45
CA LYS A 112 -0.19 -2.11 -17.88
C LYS A 112 1.28 -2.10 -18.30
N SER A 113 2.18 -2.20 -17.33
CA SER A 113 3.61 -2.21 -17.59
C SER A 113 4.03 -3.45 -18.36
N ASP A 114 5.00 -3.27 -19.26
CA ASP A 114 5.62 -4.37 -20.01
C ASP A 114 7.14 -4.25 -19.87
N ALA A 115 7.72 -5.12 -19.06
CA ALA A 115 9.14 -5.12 -18.78
C ALA A 115 9.99 -5.47 -20.02
N MET A 116 9.42 -6.20 -20.98
CA MET A 116 10.13 -6.61 -22.19
C MET A 116 10.44 -5.44 -23.11
N VAL A 117 9.65 -4.35 -23.03
CA VAL A 117 9.83 -3.15 -23.86
C VAL A 117 10.09 -1.92 -23.00
N ASP A 118 10.46 -2.09 -21.75
CA ASP A 118 10.71 -1.00 -20.80
C ASP A 118 9.55 -0.01 -20.66
N TYR A 119 8.33 -0.51 -20.82
CA TYR A 119 7.12 0.30 -20.68
C TYR A 119 6.55 0.15 -19.28
N PHE A 120 6.44 1.26 -18.57
CA PHE A 120 5.90 1.28 -17.21
C PHE A 120 4.66 2.14 -17.16
N ASP A 121 3.51 1.52 -16.85
CA ASP A 121 2.22 2.18 -16.76
C ASP A 121 1.43 1.59 -15.59
N THR A 122 1.71 2.09 -14.42
CA THR A 122 1.05 1.69 -13.17
C THR A 122 0.23 2.86 -12.65
N ALA A 123 -1.00 2.61 -12.18
CA ALA A 123 -1.86 3.66 -11.63
C ALA A 123 -1.17 4.38 -10.47
N TYR A 124 -0.71 3.62 -9.49
CA TYR A 124 0.11 4.08 -8.37
C TYR A 124 0.73 2.84 -7.71
N TYR A 125 1.77 3.07 -6.92
CA TYR A 125 2.41 1.99 -6.17
C TYR A 125 1.72 1.81 -4.83
N VAL A 126 1.70 0.56 -4.34
CA VAL A 126 1.17 0.23 -3.01
C VAL A 126 2.31 -0.32 -2.16
N ASP A 127 2.52 0.28 -1.00
CA ASP A 127 3.56 -0.10 -0.05
C ASP A 127 2.95 -0.38 1.31
N ILE A 128 3.38 -1.46 1.93
CA ILE A 128 2.96 -1.84 3.28
C ILE A 128 4.21 -1.96 4.14
N ASN A 129 4.23 -1.25 5.25
CA ASN A 129 5.30 -1.35 6.25
C ASN A 129 4.71 -1.88 7.55
N ILE A 130 5.37 -2.88 8.13
CA ILE A 130 5.06 -3.37 9.47
C ILE A 130 6.09 -2.75 10.40
N GLY A 131 5.65 -1.78 11.21
CA GLY A 131 6.54 -0.98 12.02
C GLY A 131 7.35 0.03 11.22
N LYS A 132 8.29 0.68 11.88
CA LYS A 132 9.28 1.60 11.28
C LYS A 132 10.65 1.31 11.91
N TRP A 133 11.72 1.70 11.22
CA TRP A 133 13.08 1.50 11.72
C TRP A 133 13.31 2.11 13.11
N ASN A 134 12.66 3.25 13.40
CA ASN A 134 12.77 3.95 14.67
C ASN A 134 11.55 3.74 15.60
N LYS A 135 10.58 2.94 15.16
CA LYS A 135 9.37 2.66 15.93
C LYS A 135 8.87 1.26 15.57
N PRO A 136 9.38 0.23 16.25
CA PRO A 136 9.05 -1.16 15.97
C PRO A 136 7.56 -1.45 16.11
N TYR A 137 7.10 -2.45 15.36
CA TYR A 137 5.74 -2.96 15.48
C TYR A 137 5.52 -3.53 16.89
N VAL A 138 4.36 -3.23 17.47
CA VAL A 138 3.98 -3.72 18.80
C VAL A 138 2.80 -4.69 18.64
N GLN A 139 3.01 -5.93 19.06
CA GLN A 139 1.91 -6.89 19.11
C GLN A 139 1.08 -6.60 20.36
N THR A 140 -0.23 -6.43 20.16
CA THR A 140 -1.18 -6.15 21.23
C THR A 140 -1.96 -7.41 21.59
N LYS A 141 -2.71 -7.35 22.69
CA LYS A 141 -3.61 -8.43 23.06
C LYS A 141 -4.79 -8.47 22.09
N THR A 142 -5.41 -9.66 21.96
CA THR A 142 -6.58 -9.84 21.12
C THR A 142 -7.66 -8.82 21.47
N ASN A 143 -8.14 -8.11 20.45
CA ASN A 143 -9.23 -7.17 20.60
C ASN A 143 -10.54 -7.96 20.60
N PRO A 144 -11.41 -7.80 21.62
CA PRO A 144 -12.68 -8.55 21.69
C PRO A 144 -13.65 -8.25 20.55
N HIS A 145 -13.43 -7.14 19.82
CA HIS A 145 -14.25 -6.79 18.66
C HIS A 145 -13.74 -7.41 17.36
N VAL A 146 -12.66 -8.16 17.40
CA VAL A 146 -12.05 -8.77 16.24
C VAL A 146 -12.27 -10.29 16.32
N LYS A 147 -12.91 -10.84 15.29
CA LYS A 147 -12.95 -12.29 15.13
C LYS A 147 -11.59 -12.72 14.58
N VAL A 148 -10.68 -13.06 15.45
CA VAL A 148 -9.44 -13.68 15.03
C VAL A 148 -9.78 -15.12 14.71
N ALA A 149 -9.68 -15.47 13.43
CA ALA A 149 -9.74 -16.88 13.06
C ALA A 149 -8.52 -17.56 13.70
N ALA A 150 -8.80 -18.44 14.58
CA ALA A 150 -7.76 -19.21 15.27
C ALA A 150 -6.94 -20.01 14.26
#